data_9696792bf587f08d329320521c376161
#
_entry.id   9696792bf587f08d329320521c376161
#
_cell.length_a   1.000
_cell.length_b   1.000
_cell.length_c   1.000
_cell.angle_alpha   90.00
_cell.angle_beta   90.00
_cell.angle_gamma   90.00
#
_symmetry.space_group_name_H-M   'P 1'
#
loop_
_entity.id
_entity.type
_entity.pdbx_description
1 polymer ?
#
loop_
_entity_poly.entity_id
_entity_poly.type
_entity_poly.pdbx_seq_one_letter_code
_entity_poly.pdbx_strand_id
1 'polypeptide(L)'
;MELAELKTYLRIDHDLDDELLKMLVSTAEKFILGSIEVEKTDDERFNYAVTLLVSHWYENRVGTSTQALNEIPFGVTALIQQLRGLEHGTNQDE
;
A
#
# COMPACT_ATOMS: atom_id res chain seq x y z
N MET A 1 -1.59 9.05 -3.40
CA MET A 1 -2.79 8.33 -3.90
C MET A 1 -4.04 9.06 -3.52
N GLU A 2 -4.94 9.22 -4.48
CA GLU A 2 -6.16 9.94 -4.21
C GLU A 2 -7.25 9.03 -3.67
N LEU A 3 -8.00 9.55 -2.72
CA LEU A 3 -9.07 8.78 -2.10
C LEU A 3 -10.11 8.33 -3.13
N ALA A 4 -10.43 9.19 -4.10
CA ALA A 4 -11.42 8.83 -5.11
C ALA A 4 -10.99 7.62 -5.93
N GLU A 5 -9.72 7.54 -6.26
CA GLU A 5 -9.20 6.41 -7.02
C GLU A 5 -9.28 5.13 -6.20
N LEU A 6 -8.93 5.24 -4.93
CA LEU A 6 -8.98 4.08 -4.04
C LEU A 6 -10.42 3.59 -3.90
N LYS A 7 -11.36 4.51 -3.71
CA LYS A 7 -12.76 4.12 -3.54
C LYS A 7 -13.30 3.45 -4.80
N THR A 8 -12.87 3.93 -5.97
CA THR A 8 -13.27 3.30 -7.22
C THR A 8 -12.76 1.88 -7.31
N TYR A 9 -11.50 1.70 -6.93
CA TYR A 9 -10.90 0.36 -6.97
C TYR A 9 -11.62 -0.58 -6.01
N LEU A 10 -11.98 -0.08 -4.82
CA LEU A 10 -12.64 -0.90 -3.82
C LEU A 10 -14.16 -0.97 -4.00
N ARG A 11 -14.68 -0.25 -4.99
CA ARG A 11 -16.12 -0.22 -5.27
C ARG A 11 -16.92 0.32 -4.10
N ILE A 12 -16.38 1.35 -3.46
CA ILE A 12 -17.06 2.01 -2.35
C ILE A 12 -17.73 3.25 -2.88
N ASP A 13 -19.06 3.35 -2.70
CA ASP A 13 -19.78 4.50 -3.21
C ASP A 13 -20.42 5.33 -2.10
N HIS A 14 -19.94 5.18 -0.86
CA HIS A 14 -20.44 5.98 0.24
C HIS A 14 -19.24 6.65 0.92
N ASP A 15 -19.51 7.55 1.85
CA ASP A 15 -18.46 8.29 2.53
C ASP A 15 -18.25 7.87 3.98
N LEU A 16 -18.88 6.80 4.39
CA LEU A 16 -18.83 6.40 5.81
C LEU A 16 -17.44 6.03 6.29
N ASP A 17 -16.63 5.47 5.42
CA ASP A 17 -15.29 5.03 5.82
C ASP A 17 -14.18 5.93 5.30
N ASP A 18 -14.50 7.15 4.86
CA ASP A 18 -13.49 8.02 4.28
C ASP A 18 -12.31 8.28 5.21
N GLU A 19 -12.59 8.55 6.48
CA GLU A 19 -11.50 8.84 7.42
C GLU A 19 -10.67 7.59 7.68
N LEU A 20 -11.32 6.44 7.78
CA LEU A 20 -10.59 5.19 7.94
C LEU A 20 -9.70 4.93 6.72
N LEU A 21 -10.24 5.14 5.52
CA LEU A 21 -9.47 4.90 4.31
C LEU A 21 -8.27 5.83 4.22
N LYS A 22 -8.44 7.10 4.60
CA LYS A 22 -7.32 8.04 4.61
C LYS A 22 -6.22 7.58 5.55
N MET A 23 -6.61 7.08 6.72
CA MET A 23 -5.64 6.60 7.68
C MET A 23 -4.91 5.38 7.14
N LEU A 24 -5.65 4.46 6.52
CA LEU A 24 -5.05 3.25 5.96
C LEU A 24 -4.07 3.60 4.83
N VAL A 25 -4.44 4.55 3.98
CA VAL A 25 -3.55 4.99 2.90
C VAL A 25 -2.26 5.56 3.47
N SER A 26 -2.38 6.45 4.45
CA SER A 26 -1.20 7.05 5.06
C SER A 26 -0.30 6.00 5.68
N THR A 27 -0.89 5.04 6.39
CA THR A 27 -0.14 3.98 7.03
C THR A 27 0.55 3.09 6.00
N ALA A 28 -0.18 2.74 4.93
CA ALA A 28 0.37 1.89 3.88
C ALA A 28 1.51 2.58 3.15
N GLU A 29 1.36 3.87 2.86
CA GLU A 29 2.41 4.62 2.20
C GLU A 29 3.68 4.64 3.04
N LYS A 30 3.54 4.90 4.33
CA LYS A 30 4.68 4.92 5.22
C LYS A 30 5.34 3.56 5.33
N PHE A 31 4.52 2.52 5.39
CA PHE A 31 5.06 1.17 5.48
C PHE A 31 5.89 0.84 4.24
N ILE A 32 5.35 1.12 3.06
CA ILE A 32 6.05 0.76 1.83
C ILE A 32 7.29 1.61 1.62
N LEU A 33 7.18 2.93 1.87
CA LEU A 33 8.35 3.80 1.73
C LEU A 33 9.47 3.39 2.68
N GLY A 34 9.10 3.02 3.91
CA GLY A 34 10.08 2.52 4.86
C GLY A 34 10.72 1.22 4.40
N SER A 35 9.91 0.35 3.77
CA SER A 35 10.42 -0.93 3.29
C SER A 35 11.40 -0.77 2.13
N ILE A 36 11.19 0.23 1.28
CA ILE A 36 12.11 0.47 0.16
C ILE A 36 13.17 1.51 0.52
N GLU A 37 13.11 2.02 1.76
CA GLU A 37 14.12 2.93 2.29
C GLU A 37 14.31 4.23 1.50
N VAL A 38 13.19 4.81 1.05
CA VAL A 38 13.21 6.12 0.41
C VAL A 38 12.10 6.96 1.01
N GLU A 39 12.17 8.27 0.81
CA GLU A 39 11.17 9.17 1.38
C GLU A 39 9.95 9.30 0.50
N LYS A 40 10.11 9.13 -0.80
CA LYS A 40 8.99 9.16 -1.72
C LYS A 40 9.41 8.62 -3.06
N THR A 41 8.44 8.25 -3.88
CA THR A 41 8.72 7.72 -5.20
C THR A 41 7.57 8.08 -6.12
N ASP A 42 7.84 8.17 -7.43
CA ASP A 42 6.82 8.47 -8.41
C ASP A 42 6.47 7.22 -9.20
N ASP A 43 7.04 6.10 -8.87
CA ASP A 43 6.78 4.86 -9.62
C ASP A 43 5.34 4.42 -9.40
N GLU A 44 4.61 4.13 -10.47
CA GLU A 44 3.20 3.75 -10.34
C GLU A 44 3.02 2.43 -9.59
N ARG A 45 4.06 1.61 -9.50
CA ARG A 45 3.97 0.38 -8.70
C ARG A 45 3.79 0.70 -7.22
N PHE A 46 4.26 1.86 -6.79
CA PHE A 46 4.06 2.30 -5.42
C PHE A 46 2.57 2.45 -5.13
N ASN A 47 1.85 3.17 -6.01
CA ASN A 47 0.43 3.37 -5.81
C ASN A 47 -0.34 2.04 -5.89
N TYR A 48 0.09 1.15 -6.77
CA TYR A 48 -0.55 -0.15 -6.87
C TYR A 48 -0.34 -0.95 -5.58
N ALA A 49 0.88 -0.92 -5.03
CA ALA A 49 1.17 -1.61 -3.79
C ALA A 49 0.35 -1.04 -2.63
N VAL A 50 0.23 0.29 -2.58
CA VAL A 50 -0.59 0.94 -1.55
C VAL A 50 -2.03 0.48 -1.67
N THR A 51 -2.56 0.44 -2.90
CA THR A 51 -3.94 0.03 -3.12
C THR A 51 -4.17 -1.41 -2.67
N LEU A 52 -3.26 -2.31 -3.01
CA LEU A 52 -3.40 -3.70 -2.60
C LEU A 52 -3.34 -3.85 -1.09
N LEU A 53 -2.44 -3.13 -0.44
CA LEU A 53 -2.28 -3.23 1.00
C LEU A 53 -3.50 -2.66 1.73
N VAL A 54 -3.97 -1.50 1.28
CA VAL A 54 -5.16 -0.89 1.88
C VAL A 54 -6.37 -1.80 1.68
N SER A 55 -6.50 -2.37 0.48
CA SER A 55 -7.60 -3.28 0.19
C SER A 55 -7.58 -4.47 1.14
N HIS A 56 -6.40 -5.03 1.36
CA HIS A 56 -6.26 -6.16 2.26
C HIS A 56 -6.67 -5.78 3.69
N TRP A 57 -6.17 -4.65 4.18
CA TRP A 57 -6.49 -4.20 5.54
C TRP A 57 -7.97 -3.87 5.68
N TYR A 58 -8.53 -3.21 4.67
CA TYR A 58 -9.92 -2.79 4.73
C TYR A 58 -10.85 -4.01 4.76
N GLU A 59 -10.54 -5.00 3.94
CA GLU A 59 -11.40 -6.18 3.85
C GLU A 59 -11.24 -7.10 5.05
N ASN A 60 -10.11 -7.01 5.76
CA ASN A 60 -9.86 -7.87 6.89
C ASN A 60 -9.91 -7.18 8.23
N ARG A 61 -10.47 -5.97 8.28
CA ARG A 61 -10.50 -5.24 9.55
C ARG A 61 -11.51 -5.78 10.54
N VAL A 62 -12.46 -6.52 10.06
CA VAL A 62 -13.48 -7.07 10.96
C VAL A 62 -12.83 -8.14 11.79
N GLY A 63 -12.94 -8.03 13.03
CA GLY A 63 -12.34 -8.99 13.89
C GLY A 63 -10.90 -8.73 14.15
N THR A 64 -10.41 -7.63 13.82
CA THR A 64 -9.29 -7.31 13.81
C THR A 64 -8.42 -7.27 14.51
N SER A 65 -7.54 -7.17 14.26
CA SER A 65 -6.60 -7.29 15.10
C SER A 65 -5.32 -6.85 14.54
N THR A 66 -4.32 -6.75 15.36
CA THR A 66 -2.97 -6.50 14.93
C THR A 66 -2.53 -7.54 13.93
N GLN A 67 -3.12 -8.71 14.00
CA GLN A 67 -2.73 -9.77 13.08
C GLN A 67 -3.00 -9.38 11.63
N ALA A 68 -4.14 -8.75 11.38
CA ALA A 68 -4.47 -8.33 10.02
C ALA A 68 -3.46 -7.32 9.51
N LEU A 69 -2.98 -6.42 10.38
CA LEU A 69 -2.00 -5.43 9.99
C LEU A 69 -0.62 -6.05 9.77
N ASN A 70 -0.36 -7.19 10.39
CA ASN A 70 0.92 -7.83 10.23
C ASN A 70 0.99 -8.71 9.00
N GLU A 71 -0.15 -9.05 8.41
CA GLU A 71 -0.16 -9.88 7.22
C GLU A 71 -0.02 -9.02 5.98
N ILE A 72 0.98 -9.30 5.19
CA ILE A 72 1.23 -8.54 3.98
C ILE A 72 0.97 -9.43 2.78
N PRO A 73 0.06 -9.06 1.90
CA PRO A 73 -0.23 -9.88 0.72
C PRO A 73 1.04 -10.12 -0.10
N PHE A 74 1.14 -11.30 -0.67
CA PHE A 74 2.32 -11.67 -1.44
C PHE A 74 2.56 -10.69 -2.59
N GLY A 75 1.49 -10.22 -3.24
CA GLY A 75 1.64 -9.26 -4.32
C GLY A 75 2.30 -7.97 -3.88
N VAL A 76 2.00 -7.52 -2.65
CA VAL A 76 2.62 -6.32 -2.11
C VAL A 76 4.10 -6.57 -1.88
N THR A 77 4.44 -7.74 -1.32
CA THR A 77 5.85 -8.07 -1.08
C THR A 77 6.63 -8.07 -2.40
N ALA A 78 6.07 -8.65 -3.45
CA ALA A 78 6.74 -8.68 -4.74
C ALA A 78 6.96 -7.27 -5.29
N LEU A 79 5.97 -6.41 -5.15
CA LEU A 79 6.10 -5.03 -5.62
C LEU A 79 7.13 -4.26 -4.83
N ILE A 80 7.18 -4.49 -3.52
CA ILE A 80 8.18 -3.85 -2.67
C ILE A 80 9.59 -4.24 -3.14
N GLN A 81 9.80 -5.50 -3.44
CA GLN A 81 11.11 -5.94 -3.90
C GLN A 81 11.49 -5.30 -5.22
N GLN A 82 10.53 -5.16 -6.13
CA GLN A 82 10.80 -4.49 -7.39
C GLN A 82 11.13 -3.03 -7.18
N LEU A 83 10.38 -2.36 -6.30
CA LEU A 83 10.62 -0.95 -6.02
C LEU A 83 11.98 -0.74 -5.39
N ARG A 84 12.38 -1.62 -4.49
CA ARG A 84 13.70 -1.50 -3.87
C ARG A 84 14.81 -1.57 -4.91
N GLY A 85 14.69 -2.49 -5.83
CA GLY A 85 15.69 -2.64 -6.87
C GLY A 85 15.79 -1.40 -7.73
N LEU A 86 14.64 -0.82 -8.09
CA LEU A 86 14.65 0.35 -8.94
C LEU A 86 15.12 1.60 -8.23
N GLU A 87 14.61 1.82 -7.02
CA GLU A 87 14.93 3.07 -6.31
C GLU A 87 16.37 3.13 -5.86
N HIS A 88 16.96 1.98 -5.59
CA HIS A 88 18.33 1.97 -5.10
C HIS A 88 19.36 1.69 -6.21
N GLY A 89 18.86 1.51 -7.44
CA GLY A 89 19.75 1.40 -8.59
C GLY A 89 20.67 0.22 -8.59
N THR A 90 20.30 -0.83 -7.97
CA THR A 90 21.24 -1.86 -7.90
C THR A 90 21.22 -2.69 -9.07
N ASN A 91 21.59 -2.89 -9.47
CA ASN A 91 21.56 -3.60 -10.21
C ASN A 91 22.32 -4.11 -10.86
N GLN A 92 22.46 -4.00 -10.85
CA GLN A 92 22.93 -4.34 -11.22
C GLN A 92 23.68 -4.78 -11.67
N ASP A 93 24.05 -4.59 -11.80
CA ASP A 93 24.75 -4.84 -12.15
C ASP A 93 25.28 -5.49 -12.16
N GLU A 94 25.08 -5.59 -11.92
CA GLU A 94 25.52 -6.11 -11.70
C GLU A 94 25.72 -6.68 -12.02
#